data_8609b78a65f953521e466b774b569a20
#
_entry.id   8609b78a65f953521e466b774b569a20
#
_cell.length_a   1.000
_cell.length_b   1.000
_cell.length_c   1.000
_cell.angle_alpha   90.00
_cell.angle_beta   90.00
_cell.angle_gamma   90.00
#
_symmetry.space_group_name_H-M   'P 1'
#
loop_
_entity.id
_entity.type
_entity.pdbx_description
1 polymer ?
#
loop_
_entity_poly.entity_id
_entity_poly.type
_entity_poly.pdbx_seq_one_letter_code
_entity_poly.pdbx_strand_id
1 'polypeptide(L)'
;KIAAAEVESALLRLAEVQDCAVVAAPDTLLGERICAFIIAQQVPTDYQQLRQQLTRMGLSAWKIPDQIEILDHWPLTAVGKIDKKRLTALAVDRYRHSAQ
;
A
#
# COMPACT_ATOMS: atom_id res chain seq x y z
N LYS A 1 6.70 14.09 3.63
CA LYS A 1 6.00 13.33 4.62
C LYS A 1 4.71 12.75 4.05
N ILE A 2 4.44 11.50 4.35
CA ILE A 2 3.36 10.78 3.70
C ILE A 2 2.02 11.06 4.38
N ALA A 3 1.03 11.41 3.56
CA ALA A 3 -0.36 11.53 4.01
C ALA A 3 -1.04 10.17 3.83
N ALA A 4 -0.75 9.22 4.73
CA ALA A 4 -1.26 7.85 4.60
C ALA A 4 -2.78 7.81 4.49
N ALA A 5 -3.48 8.64 5.28
CA ALA A 5 -4.94 8.66 5.26
C ALA A 5 -5.50 9.08 3.91
N GLU A 6 -4.85 10.03 3.24
CA GLU A 6 -5.29 10.47 1.92
C GLU A 6 -5.15 9.36 0.88
N VAL A 7 -4.02 8.65 0.92
CA VAL A 7 -3.78 7.54 0.00
C VAL A 7 -4.74 6.40 0.28
N GLU A 8 -4.96 6.08 1.55
CA GLU A 8 -5.92 5.05 1.95
C GLU A 8 -7.33 5.40 1.48
N SER A 9 -7.76 6.65 1.65
CA SER A 9 -9.07 7.08 1.18
C SER A 9 -9.23 6.90 -0.32
N ALA A 10 -8.21 7.27 -1.08
CA ALA A 10 -8.25 7.10 -2.54
C ALA A 10 -8.35 5.63 -2.93
N LEU A 11 -7.53 4.77 -2.30
CA LEU A 11 -7.56 3.34 -2.59
C LEU A 11 -8.91 2.71 -2.27
N LEU A 12 -9.52 3.09 -1.15
CA LEU A 12 -10.81 2.53 -0.76
C LEU A 12 -11.94 2.87 -1.71
N ARG A 13 -11.76 3.87 -2.57
CA ARG A 13 -12.76 4.23 -3.58
C ARG A 13 -12.68 3.34 -4.82
N LEU A 14 -11.66 2.51 -4.94
CA LEU A 14 -11.49 1.62 -6.09
C LEU A 14 -12.26 0.33 -5.89
N ALA A 15 -12.92 -0.13 -6.94
CA ALA A 15 -13.73 -1.35 -6.89
C ALA A 15 -12.89 -2.59 -6.56
N GLU A 16 -11.61 -2.59 -6.95
CA GLU A 16 -10.70 -3.71 -6.74
C GLU A 16 -10.23 -3.84 -5.29
N VAL A 17 -10.44 -2.82 -4.48
CA VAL A 17 -9.90 -2.75 -3.12
C VAL A 17 -11.00 -2.98 -2.10
N GLN A 18 -10.88 -4.09 -1.35
CA GLN A 18 -11.78 -4.36 -0.23
C GLN A 18 -11.36 -3.56 1.00
N ASP A 19 -10.06 -3.53 1.27
CA ASP A 19 -9.50 -2.82 2.42
C ASP A 19 -8.05 -2.48 2.11
N CYS A 20 -7.49 -1.50 2.81
CA CYS A 20 -6.09 -1.13 2.59
C CYS A 20 -5.48 -0.51 3.83
N ALA A 21 -4.15 -0.53 3.87
CA ALA A 21 -3.35 0.15 4.88
C ALA A 21 -2.07 0.64 4.22
N VAL A 22 -1.71 1.88 4.48
CA VAL A 22 -0.55 2.52 3.86
C VAL A 22 0.49 2.82 4.92
N VAL A 23 1.73 2.42 4.64
CA VAL A 23 2.87 2.66 5.54
C VAL A 23 4.02 3.29 4.76
N ALA A 24 4.91 3.95 5.50
CA ALA A 24 6.18 4.43 4.97
C ALA A 24 7.26 3.43 5.33
N ALA A 25 8.06 3.04 4.35
CA ALA A 25 9.19 2.15 4.56
C ALA A 25 10.49 2.88 4.24
N PRO A 26 11.60 2.56 4.93
CA PRO A 26 12.89 3.16 4.60
C PRO A 26 13.31 2.83 3.17
N ASP A 27 13.92 3.78 2.51
CA ASP A 27 14.41 3.61 1.15
C ASP A 27 15.74 4.33 0.99
N THR A 28 16.74 3.65 0.43
CA THR A 28 18.09 4.20 0.33
C THR A 28 18.19 5.35 -0.66
N LEU A 29 17.31 5.40 -1.65
CA LEU A 29 17.33 6.45 -2.66
C LEU A 29 16.34 7.56 -2.35
N LEU A 30 15.14 7.20 -1.92
CA LEU A 30 14.07 8.17 -1.70
C LEU A 30 14.01 8.70 -0.27
N GLY A 31 14.76 8.09 0.66
CA GLY A 31 14.60 8.32 2.10
C GLY A 31 13.46 7.48 2.65
N GLU A 32 12.27 7.66 2.10
CA GLU A 32 11.11 6.83 2.40
C GLU A 32 10.41 6.47 1.11
N ARG A 33 9.77 5.29 1.09
CA ARG A 33 8.85 4.96 0.01
C ARG A 33 7.50 4.62 0.61
N ILE A 34 6.44 4.87 -0.16
CA ILE A 34 5.08 4.57 0.24
C ILE A 34 4.76 3.15 -0.17
N CYS A 35 4.33 2.34 0.79
CA CYS A 35 3.85 0.98 0.52
C CYS A 35 2.39 0.88 0.91
N ALA A 36 1.55 0.49 -0.05
CA ALA A 36 0.14 0.22 0.19
C ALA A 36 -0.08 -1.28 0.26
N PHE A 37 -0.66 -1.74 1.36
CA PHE A 37 -1.12 -3.11 1.50
C PHE A 37 -2.61 -3.16 1.20
N ILE A 38 -3.03 -4.13 0.42
CA ILE A 38 -4.40 -4.21 -0.08
C ILE A 38 -4.95 -5.60 0.16
N ILE A 39 -6.18 -5.66 0.68
CA ILE A 39 -6.98 -6.86 0.59
C ILE A 39 -7.86 -6.67 -0.64
N ALA A 40 -7.65 -7.50 -1.64
CA ALA A 40 -8.31 -7.33 -2.93
C ALA A 40 -9.71 -7.91 -2.91
N GLN A 41 -10.60 -7.30 -3.67
CA GLN A 41 -11.88 -7.93 -4.02
C GLN A 41 -11.61 -9.13 -4.92
N GLN A 42 -12.64 -9.86 -5.29
CA GLN A 42 -12.48 -11.05 -6.13
C GLN A 42 -12.01 -10.75 -7.53
N VAL A 43 -12.02 -9.48 -7.94
CA VAL A 43 -11.56 -9.08 -9.27
C VAL A 43 -10.04 -9.02 -9.28
N PRO A 44 -9.36 -9.69 -10.20
CA PRO A 44 -7.90 -9.60 -10.30
C PRO A 44 -7.44 -8.19 -10.54
N THR A 45 -6.34 -7.82 -9.89
CA THR A 45 -5.74 -6.50 -10.08
C THR A 45 -4.23 -6.61 -9.91
N ASP A 46 -3.52 -5.59 -10.37
CA ASP A 46 -2.08 -5.52 -10.23
C ASP A 46 -1.64 -4.08 -9.99
N TYR A 47 -0.35 -3.92 -9.73
CA TYR A 47 0.23 -2.62 -9.41
C TYR A 47 -0.07 -1.58 -10.50
N GLN A 48 0.10 -1.95 -11.76
CA GLN A 48 -0.07 -1.01 -12.88
C GLN A 48 -1.51 -0.51 -12.98
N GLN A 49 -2.47 -1.40 -12.84
CA GLN A 49 -3.89 -1.02 -12.86
C GLN A 49 -4.23 -0.06 -11.74
N LEU A 50 -3.80 -0.39 -10.53
CA LEU A 50 -4.09 0.44 -9.36
C LEU A 50 -3.44 1.81 -9.49
N ARG A 51 -2.19 1.84 -9.95
CA ARG A 51 -1.47 3.08 -10.16
C ARG A 51 -2.17 3.97 -11.19
N GLN A 52 -2.61 3.38 -12.30
CA GLN A 52 -3.33 4.13 -13.33
C GLN A 52 -4.62 4.73 -12.81
N GLN A 53 -5.37 3.96 -12.03
CA GLN A 53 -6.63 4.43 -11.46
C GLN A 53 -6.41 5.57 -10.47
N LEU A 54 -5.39 5.47 -9.61
CA LEU A 54 -5.06 6.54 -8.69
C LEU A 54 -4.67 7.82 -9.43
N THR A 55 -3.93 7.68 -10.52
CA THR A 55 -3.57 8.81 -11.37
C THR A 55 -4.82 9.47 -11.95
N ARG A 56 -5.76 8.68 -12.45
CA ARG A 56 -7.02 9.19 -13.01
C ARG A 56 -7.88 9.88 -11.97
N MET A 57 -7.78 9.48 -10.71
CA MET A 57 -8.49 10.12 -9.61
C MET A 57 -7.88 11.47 -9.22
N GLY A 58 -6.75 11.83 -9.83
CA GLY A 58 -6.09 13.10 -9.55
C GLY A 58 -5.12 13.08 -8.38
N LEU A 59 -4.74 11.91 -7.89
CA LEU A 59 -3.76 11.81 -6.82
C LEU A 59 -2.40 12.28 -7.34
N SER A 60 -1.76 13.17 -6.58
CA SER A 60 -0.45 13.71 -6.97
C SER A 60 0.57 12.57 -7.15
N ALA A 61 1.43 12.71 -8.14
CA ALA A 61 2.38 11.65 -8.49
C ALA A 61 3.23 11.20 -7.29
N TRP A 62 3.63 12.14 -6.43
CA TRP A 62 4.47 11.83 -5.27
C TRP A 62 3.69 11.13 -4.14
N LYS A 63 2.37 11.06 -4.25
CA LYS A 63 1.50 10.35 -3.28
C LYS A 63 1.12 8.96 -3.76
N ILE A 64 1.36 8.65 -5.02
CA ILE A 64 1.06 7.32 -5.55
C ILE A 64 2.03 6.32 -4.93
N PRO A 65 1.55 5.18 -4.41
CA PRO A 65 2.43 4.22 -3.77
C PRO A 65 3.55 3.74 -4.68
N ASP A 66 4.75 3.66 -4.13
CA ASP A 66 5.92 3.10 -4.82
C ASP A 66 5.88 1.58 -4.83
N GLN A 67 5.17 1.00 -3.88
CA GLN A 67 5.07 -0.44 -3.68
C GLN A 67 3.64 -0.75 -3.30
N ILE A 68 3.06 -1.79 -3.91
CA ILE A 68 1.74 -2.29 -3.56
C ILE A 68 1.86 -3.79 -3.33
N GLU A 69 1.35 -4.26 -2.19
CA GLU A 69 1.38 -5.65 -1.80
C GLU A 69 -0.04 -6.11 -1.50
N ILE A 70 -0.38 -7.31 -1.96
CA ILE A 70 -1.71 -7.87 -1.75
C ILE A 70 -1.63 -8.92 -0.66
N LEU A 71 -2.51 -8.80 0.32
CA LEU A 71 -2.61 -9.73 1.45
C LEU A 71 -3.99 -10.38 1.47
N ASP A 72 -4.06 -11.57 2.06
CA ASP A 72 -5.34 -12.25 2.27
C ASP A 72 -6.01 -11.79 3.56
N HIS A 73 -5.21 -11.40 4.55
CA HIS A 73 -5.71 -10.94 5.84
C HIS A 73 -4.66 -10.05 6.50
N TRP A 74 -5.11 -9.29 7.50
CA TRP A 74 -4.23 -8.34 8.17
C TRP A 74 -3.48 -8.97 9.33
N PRO A 75 -2.19 -8.60 9.54
CA PRO A 75 -1.55 -8.81 10.84
C PRO A 75 -2.23 -7.88 11.84
N LEU A 76 -2.64 -8.43 12.98
CA LEU A 76 -3.38 -7.67 13.99
C LEU A 76 -2.59 -7.54 15.27
N THR A 77 -2.75 -6.40 15.94
CA THR A 77 -2.25 -6.20 17.29
C THR A 77 -3.09 -6.98 18.29
N ALA A 78 -2.64 -7.03 19.54
CA ALA A 78 -3.37 -7.74 20.60
C ALA A 78 -4.78 -7.19 20.82
N VAL A 79 -5.02 -5.92 20.47
CA VAL A 79 -6.35 -5.31 20.61
C VAL A 79 -7.16 -5.34 19.32
N GLY A 80 -6.69 -6.06 18.31
CA GLY A 80 -7.46 -6.27 17.09
C GLY A 80 -7.33 -5.18 16.04
N LYS A 81 -6.35 -4.29 16.16
CA LYS A 81 -6.10 -3.27 15.14
C LYS A 81 -5.06 -3.75 14.15
N ILE A 82 -5.08 -3.20 12.92
CA ILE A 82 -4.05 -3.49 11.93
C ILE A 82 -2.69 -3.10 12.50
N ASP A 83 -1.75 -4.06 12.48
CA ASP A 83 -0.41 -3.86 13.03
C ASP A 83 0.48 -3.23 11.98
N LYS A 84 0.53 -1.90 11.94
CA LYS A 84 1.31 -1.18 10.94
C LYS A 84 2.83 -1.37 11.10
N LYS A 85 3.31 -1.68 12.29
CA LYS A 85 4.73 -2.00 12.47
C LYS A 85 5.11 -3.27 11.72
N ARG A 86 4.25 -4.29 11.81
CA ARG A 86 4.49 -5.54 11.08
C ARG A 86 4.37 -5.32 9.58
N LEU A 87 3.45 -4.45 9.15
CA LEU A 87 3.34 -4.12 7.74
C LEU A 87 4.59 -3.42 7.23
N THR A 88 5.17 -2.51 8.00
CA THR A 88 6.42 -1.85 7.62
C THR A 88 7.55 -2.85 7.45
N ALA A 89 7.69 -3.79 8.38
CA ALA A 89 8.70 -4.84 8.29
C ALA A 89 8.47 -5.71 7.06
N LEU A 90 7.22 -6.05 6.78
CA LEU A 90 6.85 -6.85 5.62
C LEU A 90 7.14 -6.10 4.31
N ALA A 91 6.92 -4.78 4.29
CA ALA A 91 7.22 -3.96 3.12
C ALA A 91 8.71 -4.00 2.80
N VAL A 92 9.57 -3.87 3.82
CA VAL A 92 11.01 -3.96 3.64
C VAL A 92 11.41 -5.33 3.09
N ASP A 93 10.89 -6.39 3.70
CA ASP A 93 11.23 -7.75 3.32
C ASP A 93 10.80 -8.06 1.87
N ARG A 94 9.58 -7.75 1.52
CA ARG A 94 9.06 -8.03 0.18
C ARG A 94 9.74 -7.21 -0.90
N TYR A 95 10.10 -5.97 -0.58
CA TYR A 95 10.79 -5.13 -1.54
C TYR A 95 12.18 -5.70 -1.88
N ARG A 96 12.89 -6.17 -0.87
CA ARG A 96 14.20 -6.81 -1.09
C ARG A 96 14.10 -8.02 -2.01
N HIS A 97 13.08 -8.84 -1.81
CA HIS A 97 12.92 -10.06 -2.60
C HIS A 97 12.48 -9.77 -4.02
N SER A 98 11.64 -8.76 -4.22
CA SER A 98 11.15 -8.41 -5.55
C SER A 98 12.20 -7.67 -6.38
N ALA A 99 13.18 -7.05 -5.74
CA ALA A 99 14.24 -6.29 -6.43
C ALA A 99 15.34 -7.20 -7.01
N GLN A 100 15.22 -8.48 -6.81
CA GLN A 100 16.18 -9.45 -7.39
C GLN A 100 15.68 -10.03 -8.74
#